data_89ccfd0a810094d96fdb4cd708c6b157
#
_entry.id   89ccfd0a810094d96fdb4cd708c6b157
#
_cell.length_a   1.000
_cell.length_b   1.000
_cell.length_c   1.000
_cell.angle_alpha   90.00
_cell.angle_beta   90.00
_cell.angle_gamma   90.00
#
_symmetry.space_group_name_H-M   'P 1'
#
loop_
_entity.id
_entity.type
_entity.pdbx_description
1 polymer ?
#
loop_
_entity_poly.entity_id
_entity_poly.type
_entity_poly.pdbx_seq_one_letter_code
_entity_poly.pdbx_strand_id
1 'polypeptide(L)'
;LNHFQSMDKVLSEELKDCNLIELKRYIEEGTKTFEITWLKSESSVKPENYSNDVNIFVDYIINFQREKATEYVMKLLKDGAEIKKIYLDVFSPSLYKIGELWQSHKISVAKEHYATSVIQSIIGMMYPYLFKNDTRNGKTFVGVCSGGELHEIGLRMTADFFEMEGWDTHYLGANLPVEYSLEEIKQIKPDVLGISTTTIPINYTQSALC
;
A
#
# COMPACT_ATOMS: atom_id res chain seq x y z
N LEU A 1 1.97 18.66 -6.15
CA LEU A 1 2.71 19.78 -5.53
C LEU A 1 1.95 20.33 -4.31
N ASN A 2 0.67 20.71 -4.44
CA ASN A 2 -0.11 21.28 -3.34
C ASN A 2 -0.28 20.32 -2.14
N HIS A 3 -0.30 19.00 -2.37
CA HIS A 3 -0.45 18.01 -1.31
C HIS A 3 0.80 17.90 -0.43
N PHE A 4 1.98 17.87 -1.04
CA PHE A 4 3.25 17.89 -0.28
C PHE A 4 3.43 19.19 0.50
N GLN A 5 3.00 20.33 -0.05
CA GLN A 5 3.01 21.61 0.66
C GLN A 5 2.05 21.61 1.86
N SER A 6 0.87 20.97 1.73
CA SER A 6 -0.07 20.80 2.84
C SER A 6 0.49 19.87 3.92
N MET A 7 1.18 18.79 3.54
CA MET A 7 1.89 17.91 4.48
C MET A 7 3.00 18.66 5.23
N ASP A 8 3.83 19.44 4.51
CA ASP A 8 4.90 20.24 5.12
C ASP A 8 4.35 21.20 6.18
N LYS A 9 3.22 21.84 5.88
CA LYS A 9 2.55 22.74 6.83
C LYS A 9 2.06 22.01 8.08
N VAL A 10 1.31 20.91 7.93
CA VAL A 10 0.76 20.12 9.05
C VAL A 10 1.89 19.53 9.90
N LEU A 11 2.89 18.93 9.28
CA LEU A 11 4.03 18.36 9.99
C LEU A 11 4.85 19.44 10.72
N SER A 12 5.01 20.63 10.12
CA SER A 12 5.71 21.75 10.75
C SER A 12 4.98 22.35 11.94
N GLU A 13 3.65 22.35 11.92
CA GLU A 13 2.81 22.88 13.00
C GLU A 13 2.66 21.88 14.17
N GLU A 14 2.60 20.57 13.87
CA GLU A 14 2.27 19.52 14.86
C GLU A 14 3.49 18.80 15.45
N LEU A 15 4.62 18.74 14.74
CA LEU A 15 5.82 18.03 15.20
C LEU A 15 6.89 19.00 15.71
N LYS A 16 6.56 19.80 16.72
CA LYS A 16 7.45 20.83 17.28
C LYS A 16 8.76 20.30 17.88
N ASP A 17 8.81 19.02 18.24
CA ASP A 17 9.96 18.38 18.90
C ASP A 17 10.80 17.49 17.97
N CYS A 18 10.43 17.40 16.68
CA CYS A 18 11.22 16.69 15.68
C CYS A 18 12.26 17.57 15.02
N ASN A 19 13.33 16.98 14.48
CA ASN A 19 14.31 17.68 13.66
C ASN A 19 13.67 18.11 12.32
N LEU A 20 12.93 19.20 12.34
CA LEU A 20 12.18 19.77 11.21
C LEU A 20 13.04 20.01 9.98
N ILE A 21 14.34 20.29 10.15
CA ILE A 21 15.28 20.52 9.05
C ILE A 21 15.49 19.21 8.28
N GLU A 22 15.67 18.12 9.01
CA GLU A 22 15.89 16.80 8.40
C GLU A 22 14.60 16.28 7.74
N LEU A 23 13.45 16.47 8.38
CA LEU A 23 12.15 16.13 7.81
C LEU A 23 11.86 16.90 6.52
N LYS A 24 12.10 18.22 6.50
CA LYS A 24 11.96 19.04 5.28
C LYS A 24 12.86 18.57 4.16
N ARG A 25 14.11 18.22 4.46
CA ARG A 25 15.02 17.64 3.48
C ARG A 25 14.48 16.35 2.88
N TYR A 26 13.95 15.43 3.70
CA TYR A 26 13.35 14.18 3.21
C TYR A 26 12.10 14.43 2.35
N ILE A 27 11.26 15.39 2.71
CA ILE A 27 10.09 15.78 1.91
C ILE A 27 10.52 16.36 0.55
N GLU A 28 11.51 17.26 0.55
CA GLU A 28 12.05 17.86 -0.67
C GLU A 28 12.72 16.81 -1.58
N GLU A 29 13.54 15.92 -1.02
CA GLU A 29 14.17 14.82 -1.74
C GLU A 29 13.14 13.82 -2.26
N GLY A 30 12.13 13.50 -1.45
CA GLY A 30 10.98 12.65 -1.85
C GLY A 30 10.17 13.26 -2.98
N THR A 31 9.84 14.55 -2.89
CA THR A 31 9.13 15.30 -3.94
C THR A 31 9.93 15.32 -5.24
N LYS A 32 11.21 15.58 -5.15
CA LYS A 32 12.11 15.61 -6.32
C LYS A 32 12.26 14.22 -6.96
N THR A 33 12.36 13.19 -6.14
CA THR A 33 12.39 11.78 -6.61
C THR A 33 11.07 11.39 -7.25
N PHE A 34 9.95 11.80 -6.67
CA PHE A 34 8.61 11.57 -7.22
C PHE A 34 8.45 12.26 -8.58
N GLU A 35 8.82 13.53 -8.71
CA GLU A 35 8.75 14.25 -10.00
C GLU A 35 9.61 13.56 -11.08
N ILE A 36 10.85 13.16 -10.74
CA ILE A 36 11.72 12.45 -11.67
C ILE A 36 11.14 11.08 -12.04
N THR A 37 10.57 10.38 -11.09
CA THR A 37 9.98 9.05 -11.29
C THR A 37 8.67 9.17 -12.08
N TRP A 38 7.83 10.17 -11.79
CA TRP A 38 6.62 10.47 -12.53
C TRP A 38 6.90 10.78 -14.00
N LEU A 39 7.84 11.70 -14.26
CA LEU A 39 8.26 12.05 -15.64
C LEU A 39 8.85 10.84 -16.39
N LYS A 40 9.48 9.91 -15.68
CA LYS A 40 9.95 8.64 -16.26
C LYS A 40 8.83 7.61 -16.39
N SER A 41 7.80 7.63 -15.55
CA SER A 41 6.70 6.65 -15.56
C SER A 41 5.67 6.90 -16.66
N GLU A 42 5.58 8.10 -17.18
CA GLU A 42 4.83 8.34 -18.42
C GLU A 42 5.42 7.56 -19.62
N SER A 43 6.68 7.13 -19.50
CA SER A 43 7.36 6.27 -20.48
C SER A 43 7.47 4.81 -20.03
N SER A 44 7.09 4.45 -18.80
CA SER A 44 7.33 3.14 -18.23
C SER A 44 6.11 2.24 -18.29
N VAL A 45 6.19 1.37 -19.27
CA VAL A 45 5.89 -0.05 -19.15
C VAL A 45 4.49 -0.38 -18.64
N LYS A 46 3.54 -0.37 -19.56
CA LYS A 46 2.46 -1.34 -19.51
C LYS A 46 3.16 -2.70 -19.57
N PRO A 47 3.04 -3.59 -18.58
CA PRO A 47 3.55 -4.93 -18.74
C PRO A 47 2.73 -5.59 -19.85
N GLU A 48 3.27 -5.61 -21.06
CA GLU A 48 2.60 -6.22 -22.22
C GLU A 48 2.38 -7.72 -22.02
N ASN A 49 3.11 -8.35 -21.05
CA ASN A 49 2.99 -9.76 -20.75
C ASN A 49 3.01 -10.01 -19.23
N TYR A 50 1.84 -10.18 -18.64
CA TYR A 50 1.72 -10.69 -17.28
C TYR A 50 2.14 -12.17 -17.21
N SER A 51 2.78 -12.57 -16.09
CA SER A 51 3.15 -13.96 -15.87
C SER A 51 1.95 -14.90 -15.92
N ASN A 52 2.20 -16.20 -16.11
CA ASN A 52 1.15 -17.19 -16.10
C ASN A 52 0.41 -17.23 -14.76
N ASP A 53 1.13 -17.06 -13.65
CA ASP A 53 0.56 -17.05 -12.30
C ASP A 53 -0.42 -15.88 -12.11
N VAL A 54 -0.05 -14.69 -12.58
CA VAL A 54 -0.93 -13.51 -12.58
C VAL A 54 -2.18 -13.76 -13.43
N ASN A 55 -2.00 -14.34 -14.62
CA ASN A 55 -3.12 -14.60 -15.52
C ASN A 55 -4.12 -15.59 -14.90
N ILE A 56 -3.65 -16.69 -14.33
CA ILE A 56 -4.47 -17.69 -13.65
C ILE A 56 -5.17 -17.09 -12.43
N PHE A 57 -4.44 -16.38 -11.59
CA PHE A 57 -4.96 -15.80 -10.36
C PHE A 57 -6.05 -14.75 -10.65
N VAL A 58 -5.79 -13.83 -11.58
CA VAL A 58 -6.77 -12.82 -12.00
C VAL A 58 -8.01 -13.48 -12.63
N ASP A 59 -7.83 -14.51 -13.46
CA ASP A 59 -8.97 -15.23 -14.07
C ASP A 59 -9.88 -15.83 -13.00
N TYR A 60 -9.35 -16.50 -11.99
CA TYR A 60 -10.15 -17.02 -10.88
C TYR A 60 -10.94 -15.90 -10.18
N ILE A 61 -10.30 -14.76 -9.90
CA ILE A 61 -10.93 -13.67 -9.15
C ILE A 61 -12.05 -13.02 -9.97
N ILE A 62 -11.78 -12.63 -11.22
CA ILE A 62 -12.80 -11.93 -12.04
C ILE A 62 -13.99 -12.81 -12.42
N ASN A 63 -13.83 -14.14 -12.31
CA ASN A 63 -14.90 -15.13 -12.50
C ASN A 63 -15.54 -15.58 -11.18
N PHE A 64 -15.34 -14.85 -10.07
CA PHE A 64 -15.92 -15.11 -8.75
C PHE A 64 -15.55 -16.48 -8.14
N GLN A 65 -14.38 -17.03 -8.52
CA GLN A 65 -13.87 -18.32 -8.04
C GLN A 65 -12.87 -18.11 -6.89
N ARG A 66 -13.29 -17.40 -5.84
CA ARG A 66 -12.43 -17.04 -4.70
C ARG A 66 -11.74 -18.25 -4.04
N GLU A 67 -12.44 -19.39 -3.98
CA GLU A 67 -11.90 -20.61 -3.41
C GLU A 67 -10.69 -21.10 -4.20
N LYS A 68 -10.80 -21.15 -5.54
CA LYS A 68 -9.68 -21.53 -6.40
C LYS A 68 -8.53 -20.54 -6.34
N ALA A 69 -8.82 -19.23 -6.28
CA ALA A 69 -7.79 -18.21 -6.09
C ALA A 69 -7.04 -18.41 -4.77
N THR A 70 -7.77 -18.70 -3.69
CA THR A 70 -7.18 -18.97 -2.37
C THR A 70 -6.34 -20.25 -2.39
N GLU A 71 -6.91 -21.35 -2.90
CA GLU A 71 -6.20 -22.62 -3.02
C GLU A 71 -4.92 -22.51 -3.84
N TYR A 72 -4.97 -21.72 -4.91
CA TYR A 72 -3.82 -21.48 -5.78
C TYR A 72 -2.67 -20.84 -5.00
N VAL A 73 -2.94 -19.74 -4.27
CA VAL A 73 -1.92 -19.05 -3.47
C VAL A 73 -1.42 -19.92 -2.32
N MET A 74 -2.33 -20.61 -1.62
CA MET A 74 -1.95 -21.50 -0.52
C MET A 74 -1.12 -22.70 -1.01
N LYS A 75 -1.32 -23.13 -2.25
CA LYS A 75 -0.47 -24.13 -2.89
C LYS A 75 0.93 -23.58 -3.16
N LEU A 76 1.06 -22.36 -3.70
CA LEU A 76 2.37 -21.73 -3.89
C LEU A 76 3.16 -21.67 -2.57
N LEU A 77 2.51 -21.31 -1.46
CA LEU A 77 3.13 -21.31 -0.13
C LEU A 77 3.57 -22.71 0.31
N LYS A 78 2.73 -23.74 0.10
CA LYS A 78 3.06 -25.13 0.45
C LYS A 78 4.22 -25.66 -0.38
N ASP A 79 4.30 -25.24 -1.64
CA ASP A 79 5.37 -25.61 -2.57
C ASP A 79 6.68 -24.83 -2.29
N GLY A 80 6.69 -23.98 -1.24
CA GLY A 80 7.89 -23.29 -0.74
C GLY A 80 8.11 -21.88 -1.30
N ALA A 81 7.12 -21.30 -1.99
CA ALA A 81 7.24 -19.90 -2.43
C ALA A 81 7.32 -18.95 -1.23
N GLU A 82 8.23 -18.01 -1.28
CA GLU A 82 8.35 -16.95 -0.27
C GLU A 82 7.17 -15.96 -0.37
N ILE A 83 6.64 -15.51 0.78
CA ILE A 83 5.55 -14.53 0.83
C ILE A 83 5.92 -13.28 0.05
N LYS A 84 7.15 -12.80 0.19
CA LYS A 84 7.65 -11.62 -0.53
C LYS A 84 7.52 -11.78 -2.05
N LYS A 85 7.80 -12.97 -2.58
CA LYS A 85 7.63 -13.27 -4.01
C LYS A 85 6.16 -13.33 -4.41
N ILE A 86 5.30 -13.93 -3.60
CA ILE A 86 3.85 -13.94 -3.87
C ILE A 86 3.32 -12.50 -3.92
N TYR A 87 3.74 -11.62 -3.01
CA TYR A 87 3.33 -10.22 -3.01
C TYR A 87 3.82 -9.46 -4.25
N LEU A 88 5.10 -9.62 -4.61
CA LEU A 88 5.70 -8.86 -5.70
C LEU A 88 5.41 -9.44 -7.10
N ASP A 89 5.33 -10.77 -7.23
CA ASP A 89 5.24 -11.43 -8.51
C ASP A 89 3.81 -11.87 -8.87
N VAL A 90 2.90 -11.95 -7.87
CA VAL A 90 1.50 -12.33 -8.09
C VAL A 90 0.56 -11.20 -7.71
N PHE A 91 0.53 -10.73 -6.45
CA PHE A 91 -0.51 -9.78 -6.01
C PHE A 91 -0.34 -8.40 -6.61
N SER A 92 0.86 -7.81 -6.54
CA SER A 92 1.09 -6.47 -7.07
C SER A 92 0.76 -6.38 -8.57
N PRO A 93 1.30 -7.23 -9.46
CA PRO A 93 0.93 -7.18 -10.86
C PRO A 93 -0.54 -7.57 -11.14
N SER A 94 -1.16 -8.40 -10.29
CA SER A 94 -2.59 -8.71 -10.42
C SER A 94 -3.46 -7.49 -10.13
N LEU A 95 -3.12 -6.69 -9.12
CA LEU A 95 -3.82 -5.45 -8.81
C LEU A 95 -3.71 -4.45 -9.96
N TYR A 96 -2.53 -4.30 -10.57
CA TYR A 96 -2.36 -3.47 -11.77
C TYR A 96 -3.22 -3.96 -12.93
N LYS A 97 -3.19 -5.26 -13.21
CA LYS A 97 -3.99 -5.87 -14.29
C LYS A 97 -5.49 -5.69 -14.07
N ILE A 98 -5.97 -5.85 -12.83
CA ILE A 98 -7.38 -5.61 -12.47
C ILE A 98 -7.74 -4.15 -12.69
N GLY A 99 -6.88 -3.21 -12.31
CA GLY A 99 -7.05 -1.78 -12.57
C GLY A 99 -7.12 -1.46 -14.06
N GLU A 100 -6.25 -2.04 -14.89
CA GLU A 100 -6.29 -1.88 -16.36
C GLU A 100 -7.58 -2.43 -16.97
N LEU A 101 -8.04 -3.59 -16.50
CA LEU A 101 -9.30 -4.19 -16.95
C LEU A 101 -10.50 -3.30 -16.61
N TRP A 102 -10.49 -2.69 -15.42
CA TRP A 102 -11.53 -1.73 -15.02
C TRP A 102 -11.46 -0.45 -15.85
N GLN A 103 -10.29 0.18 -15.98
CA GLN A 103 -10.10 1.40 -16.78
C GLN A 103 -10.47 1.21 -18.24
N SER A 104 -10.24 0.03 -18.80
CA SER A 104 -10.61 -0.34 -20.17
C SER A 104 -12.07 -0.84 -20.30
N HIS A 105 -12.90 -0.71 -19.24
CA HIS A 105 -14.30 -1.16 -19.21
C HIS A 105 -14.51 -2.66 -19.48
N LYS A 106 -13.49 -3.50 -19.33
CA LYS A 106 -13.60 -4.95 -19.48
C LYS A 106 -14.21 -5.61 -18.25
N ILE A 107 -14.10 -4.98 -17.09
CA ILE A 107 -14.78 -5.39 -15.86
C ILE A 107 -15.48 -4.19 -15.21
N SER A 108 -16.50 -4.45 -14.41
CA SER A 108 -17.19 -3.41 -13.64
C SER A 108 -16.39 -3.02 -12.39
N VAL A 109 -16.69 -1.85 -11.83
CA VAL A 109 -16.15 -1.41 -10.53
C VAL A 109 -16.49 -2.40 -9.41
N ALA A 110 -17.66 -3.05 -9.47
CA ALA A 110 -18.04 -4.08 -8.50
C ALA A 110 -17.11 -5.31 -8.54
N LYS A 111 -16.66 -5.70 -9.74
CA LYS A 111 -15.66 -6.78 -9.88
C LYS A 111 -14.29 -6.37 -9.39
N GLU A 112 -13.89 -5.12 -9.62
CA GLU A 112 -12.64 -4.58 -9.10
C GLU A 112 -12.64 -4.61 -7.56
N HIS A 113 -13.70 -4.10 -6.91
CA HIS A 113 -13.85 -4.12 -5.45
C HIS A 113 -13.90 -5.54 -4.88
N TYR A 114 -14.60 -6.45 -5.56
CA TYR A 114 -14.59 -7.86 -5.19
C TYR A 114 -13.18 -8.45 -5.24
N ALA A 115 -12.43 -8.15 -6.31
CA ALA A 115 -11.06 -8.63 -6.48
C ALA A 115 -10.14 -8.13 -5.35
N THR A 116 -10.24 -6.86 -5.02
CA THR A 116 -9.52 -6.23 -3.90
C THR A 116 -9.84 -6.94 -2.58
N SER A 117 -11.13 -7.19 -2.30
CA SER A 117 -11.55 -7.88 -1.06
C SER A 117 -11.05 -9.33 -0.99
N VAL A 118 -10.99 -10.05 -2.12
CA VAL A 118 -10.44 -11.41 -2.17
C VAL A 118 -8.94 -11.40 -1.86
N ILE A 119 -8.19 -10.48 -2.48
CA ILE A 119 -6.75 -10.36 -2.23
C ILE A 119 -6.48 -10.02 -0.77
N GLN A 120 -7.21 -9.07 -0.18
CA GLN A 120 -7.09 -8.73 1.24
C GLN A 120 -7.37 -9.93 2.15
N SER A 121 -8.38 -10.74 1.81
CA SER A 121 -8.72 -11.94 2.57
C SER A 121 -7.59 -12.97 2.51
N ILE A 122 -6.97 -13.17 1.34
CA ILE A 122 -5.85 -14.10 1.17
C ILE A 122 -4.62 -13.61 1.93
N ILE A 123 -4.30 -12.31 1.89
CA ILE A 123 -3.23 -11.71 2.70
C ILE A 123 -3.46 -12.00 4.19
N GLY A 124 -4.71 -11.83 4.67
CA GLY A 124 -5.07 -12.17 6.05
C GLY A 124 -4.84 -13.65 6.40
N MET A 125 -5.10 -14.56 5.46
CA MET A 125 -4.82 -15.99 5.66
C MET A 125 -3.33 -16.30 5.68
N MET A 126 -2.50 -15.49 5.02
CA MET A 126 -1.05 -15.64 4.99
C MET A 126 -0.37 -15.07 6.24
N TYR A 127 -1.07 -14.25 7.03
CA TYR A 127 -0.53 -13.58 8.21
C TYR A 127 0.21 -14.52 9.20
N PRO A 128 -0.28 -15.73 9.54
CA PRO A 128 0.45 -16.65 10.42
C PRO A 128 1.80 -17.10 9.87
N TYR A 129 2.04 -16.98 8.58
CA TYR A 129 3.30 -17.37 7.94
C TYR A 129 4.36 -16.26 7.94
N LEU A 130 3.98 -15.02 8.32
CA LEU A 130 4.91 -13.88 8.42
C LEU A 130 5.88 -14.04 9.61
N PHE A 131 5.42 -14.67 10.71
CA PHE A 131 6.13 -14.77 11.97
C PHE A 131 7.09 -15.96 12.06
N LYS A 132 7.81 -16.27 10.99
CA LYS A 132 8.77 -17.39 11.01
C LYS A 132 10.03 -17.11 11.83
N ASN A 133 10.33 -15.84 12.07
CA ASN A 133 11.50 -15.42 12.85
C ASN A 133 11.04 -14.67 14.10
N ASP A 134 11.29 -15.25 15.27
CA ASP A 134 10.92 -14.71 16.59
C ASP A 134 11.84 -13.54 17.03
N THR A 135 12.73 -13.06 16.16
CA THR A 135 13.73 -12.03 16.52
C THR A 135 13.20 -10.64 16.19
N ARG A 136 12.61 -9.98 17.19
CA ARG A 136 12.29 -8.55 17.11
C ARG A 136 13.59 -7.72 17.11
N ASN A 137 13.67 -6.72 16.24
CA ASN A 137 14.83 -5.84 16.14
C ASN A 137 14.71 -4.57 17.01
N GLY A 138 13.59 -4.42 17.73
CA GLY A 138 13.32 -3.29 18.63
C GLY A 138 12.92 -1.99 17.93
N LYS A 139 12.66 -2.02 16.62
CA LYS A 139 12.22 -0.87 15.83
C LYS A 139 10.73 -0.97 15.54
N THR A 140 10.09 0.19 15.40
CA THR A 140 8.65 0.31 15.17
C THR A 140 8.37 1.00 13.83
N PHE A 141 7.49 0.39 13.05
CA PHE A 141 6.94 0.95 11.82
C PHE A 141 5.45 1.25 11.99
N VAL A 142 5.01 2.43 11.56
CA VAL A 142 3.59 2.77 11.43
C VAL A 142 3.28 3.02 9.96
N GLY A 143 2.23 2.39 9.44
CA GLY A 143 1.72 2.59 8.09
C GLY A 143 0.32 3.18 8.10
N VAL A 144 0.08 4.27 7.37
CA VAL A 144 -1.22 4.93 7.24
C VAL A 144 -1.45 5.39 5.80
N CYS A 145 -2.67 5.25 5.30
CA CYS A 145 -3.07 5.89 4.05
C CYS A 145 -3.55 7.32 4.34
N SER A 146 -3.23 8.25 3.43
CA SER A 146 -3.73 9.63 3.55
C SER A 146 -5.25 9.67 3.55
N GLY A 147 -5.85 10.73 4.12
CA GLY A 147 -7.30 10.89 4.16
C GLY A 147 -7.91 10.83 2.76
N GLY A 148 -8.95 10.01 2.60
CA GLY A 148 -9.60 9.75 1.30
C GLY A 148 -8.90 8.72 0.42
N GLU A 149 -7.71 8.23 0.80
CA GLU A 149 -7.02 7.16 0.06
C GLU A 149 -7.58 5.79 0.44
N LEU A 150 -8.04 5.05 -0.57
CA LEU A 150 -8.61 3.71 -0.41
C LEU A 150 -7.69 2.59 -0.94
N HIS A 151 -6.62 2.95 -1.67
CA HIS A 151 -5.66 1.97 -2.20
C HIS A 151 -4.67 1.56 -1.11
N GLU A 152 -5.11 0.69 -0.23
CA GLU A 152 -4.41 0.34 0.99
C GLU A 152 -3.51 -0.90 0.90
N ILE A 153 -3.76 -1.80 -0.08
CA ILE A 153 -3.10 -3.11 -0.14
C ILE A 153 -1.58 -2.97 -0.28
N GLY A 154 -1.11 -2.01 -1.08
CA GLY A 154 0.33 -1.77 -1.24
C GLY A 154 1.02 -1.43 0.07
N LEU A 155 0.40 -0.55 0.88
CA LEU A 155 0.93 -0.19 2.19
C LEU A 155 0.86 -1.37 3.17
N ARG A 156 -0.22 -2.16 3.14
CA ARG A 156 -0.35 -3.37 3.96
C ARG A 156 0.76 -4.37 3.65
N MET A 157 1.00 -4.66 2.37
CA MET A 157 2.12 -5.53 1.97
C MET A 157 3.48 -4.95 2.40
N THR A 158 3.63 -3.63 2.38
CA THR A 158 4.85 -2.96 2.88
C THR A 158 5.00 -3.16 4.39
N ALA A 159 3.95 -3.00 5.17
CA ALA A 159 3.97 -3.26 6.61
C ALA A 159 4.34 -4.74 6.91
N ASP A 160 3.79 -5.67 6.15
CA ASP A 160 4.14 -7.09 6.26
C ASP A 160 5.63 -7.35 5.95
N PHE A 161 6.26 -6.59 5.03
CA PHE A 161 7.70 -6.69 4.79
C PHE A 161 8.52 -6.22 6.01
N PHE A 162 8.11 -5.15 6.67
CA PHE A 162 8.74 -4.71 7.92
C PHE A 162 8.57 -5.76 9.02
N GLU A 163 7.37 -6.36 9.14
CA GLU A 163 7.09 -7.43 10.11
C GLU A 163 8.00 -8.64 9.89
N MET A 164 8.19 -9.08 8.63
CA MET A 164 9.09 -10.19 8.29
C MET A 164 10.56 -9.91 8.65
N GLU A 165 10.97 -8.64 8.68
CA GLU A 165 12.32 -8.20 9.10
C GLU A 165 12.41 -7.94 10.62
N GLY A 166 11.39 -8.34 11.39
CA GLY A 166 11.37 -8.29 12.86
C GLY A 166 11.03 -6.93 13.46
N TRP A 167 10.45 -6.02 12.69
CA TRP A 167 9.92 -4.75 13.21
C TRP A 167 8.61 -4.98 13.97
N ASP A 168 8.31 -4.10 14.91
CA ASP A 168 6.97 -3.98 15.48
C ASP A 168 6.13 -3.09 14.55
N THR A 169 5.13 -3.67 13.88
CA THR A 169 4.40 -2.97 12.82
C THR A 169 2.97 -2.64 13.20
N HIS A 170 2.58 -1.39 13.00
CA HIS A 170 1.23 -0.91 13.22
C HIS A 170 0.65 -0.39 11.89
N TYR A 171 -0.20 -1.18 11.29
CA TYR A 171 -0.91 -0.79 10.07
C TYR A 171 -2.27 -0.18 10.45
N LEU A 172 -2.41 1.15 10.27
CA LEU A 172 -3.61 1.89 10.67
C LEU A 172 -4.73 1.87 9.61
N GLY A 173 -4.42 1.40 8.39
CA GLY A 173 -5.42 1.24 7.34
C GLY A 173 -5.66 2.47 6.49
N ALA A 174 -6.79 2.42 5.76
CA ALA A 174 -7.21 3.41 4.77
C ALA A 174 -8.23 4.40 5.34
N ASN A 175 -8.34 5.56 4.67
CA ASN A 175 -9.39 6.56 4.92
C ASN A 175 -9.49 7.03 6.38
N LEU A 176 -8.35 7.11 7.07
CA LEU A 176 -8.30 7.60 8.45
C LEU A 176 -8.15 9.14 8.45
N PRO A 177 -8.98 9.89 9.21
CA PRO A 177 -8.78 11.32 9.36
C PRO A 177 -7.41 11.64 9.96
N VAL A 178 -6.78 12.71 9.47
CA VAL A 178 -5.39 13.07 9.80
C VAL A 178 -5.21 13.28 11.32
N GLU A 179 -6.18 13.86 11.98
CA GLU A 179 -6.14 14.18 13.42
C GLU A 179 -5.96 12.90 14.26
N TYR A 180 -6.72 11.85 13.94
CA TYR A 180 -6.61 10.56 14.64
C TYR A 180 -5.33 9.81 14.29
N SER A 181 -4.88 9.92 13.03
CA SER A 181 -3.58 9.34 12.65
C SER A 181 -2.44 9.96 13.44
N LEU A 182 -2.44 11.29 13.59
CA LEU A 182 -1.42 12.03 14.34
C LEU A 182 -1.43 11.68 15.83
N GLU A 183 -2.61 11.47 16.42
CA GLU A 183 -2.74 11.08 17.82
C GLU A 183 -2.05 9.74 18.09
N GLU A 184 -2.33 8.72 17.27
CA GLU A 184 -1.71 7.40 17.39
C GLU A 184 -0.20 7.45 17.09
N ILE A 185 0.24 8.19 16.07
CA ILE A 185 1.67 8.34 15.75
C ILE A 185 2.42 8.99 16.90
N LYS A 186 1.88 10.03 17.53
CA LYS A 186 2.48 10.69 18.70
C LYS A 186 2.60 9.74 19.91
N GLN A 187 1.63 8.84 20.08
CA GLN A 187 1.62 7.85 21.16
C GLN A 187 2.61 6.72 20.90
N ILE A 188 2.62 6.15 19.70
CA ILE A 188 3.47 5.02 19.29
C ILE A 188 4.93 5.46 19.15
N LYS A 189 5.19 6.66 18.64
CA LYS A 189 6.54 7.20 18.34
C LYS A 189 7.38 6.26 17.47
N PRO A 190 6.92 5.95 16.26
CA PRO A 190 7.60 4.99 15.40
C PRO A 190 8.98 5.48 14.94
N ASP A 191 9.89 4.54 14.67
CA ASP A 191 11.18 4.82 14.01
C ASP A 191 11.00 5.17 12.53
N VAL A 192 9.95 4.57 11.89
CA VAL A 192 9.60 4.82 10.49
C VAL A 192 8.09 4.98 10.36
N LEU A 193 7.68 6.05 9.70
CA LEU A 193 6.30 6.32 9.30
C LEU A 193 6.16 6.16 7.79
N GLY A 194 5.32 5.20 7.36
CA GLY A 194 4.92 5.00 5.97
C GLY A 194 3.58 5.67 5.67
N ILE A 195 3.56 6.62 4.74
CA ILE A 195 2.32 7.28 4.29
C ILE A 195 2.08 6.90 2.83
N SER A 196 0.94 6.25 2.56
CA SER A 196 0.53 5.91 1.19
C SER A 196 -0.47 6.93 0.65
N THR A 197 -0.21 7.39 -0.57
CA THR A 197 -1.14 8.19 -1.37
C THR A 197 -0.91 7.88 -2.84
N THR A 198 -1.92 7.34 -3.52
CA THR A 198 -1.86 6.93 -4.93
C THR A 198 -2.72 7.82 -5.82
N THR A 199 -3.74 8.43 -5.24
CA THR A 199 -4.61 9.38 -5.93
C THR A 199 -4.38 10.77 -5.35
N ILE A 200 -4.06 11.73 -6.22
CA ILE A 200 -4.07 13.15 -5.82
C ILE A 200 -5.54 13.54 -5.78
N PRO A 201 -6.13 13.81 -4.60
CA PRO A 201 -7.52 14.24 -4.53
C PRO A 201 -7.65 15.59 -5.25
N ILE A 202 -8.32 15.59 -6.39
CA ILE A 202 -8.55 16.80 -7.20
C ILE A 202 -9.42 17.83 -6.43
N ASN A 203 -10.07 17.43 -5.33
CA ASN A 203 -11.09 18.21 -4.65
C ASN A 203 -10.88 18.49 -3.15
N TYR A 204 -9.67 18.42 -2.63
CA TYR A 204 -9.46 18.82 -1.21
C TYR A 204 -9.65 20.31 -0.94
N THR A 205 -9.70 21.16 -1.97
CA THR A 205 -9.97 22.59 -1.83
C THR A 205 -11.44 22.95 -1.63
N GLN A 206 -12.38 22.03 -1.88
CA GLN A 206 -13.82 22.32 -1.71
C GLN A 206 -14.42 21.80 -0.40
N SER A 207 -13.83 20.83 0.28
CA SER A 207 -14.35 20.31 1.55
C SER A 207 -13.79 21.00 2.80
N ALA A 208 -12.76 21.83 2.66
CA ALA A 208 -12.19 22.62 3.75
C ALA A 208 -12.81 24.03 3.90
N LEU A 209 -13.86 24.33 3.13
CA LEU A 209 -14.57 25.62 3.15
C LEU A 209 -16.06 25.48 3.47
N CYS A 210 -16.51 24.36 4.06
CA CYS A 210 -17.86 24.22 4.62
C CYS A 210 -17.80 24.01 6.11
#